data_e1736400632a929a3905af2bf82929f7
#
_entry.id   e1736400632a929a3905af2bf82929f7
#
_cell.length_a   1.000
_cell.length_b   1.000
_cell.length_c   1.000
_cell.angle_alpha   90.00
_cell.angle_beta   90.00
_cell.angle_gamma   90.00
#
_symmetry.space_group_name_H-M   'P 1'
#
loop_
_entity.id
_entity.type
_entity.pdbx_description
1 polymer ?
#
loop_
_entity_poly.entity_id
_entity_poly.type
_entity_poly.pdbx_seq_one_letter_code
_entity_poly.pdbx_strand_id
1 'polypeptide(L)'
;SSENEIVSIPGLRGRDPKEISIKNLSKIIKARLEEILKDINREVRIYSDQSEKNKLIGGIVLTGGGSKLKHIKQLTEFITGMSARIGFSNEHLSSGFPEELSSPIYATAVGLVLRNIDEMDSNFFHTDEASQKTSKSIFDKWTGDLLGWLANEKNNNTN
;
A
#
# COMPACT_ATOMS: atom_id res chain seq x y z
N SER A 1 6.75 20.01 34.51
CA SER A 1 5.91 19.13 35.35
C SER A 1 4.45 19.10 34.90
N SER A 2 4.22 18.65 33.71
CA SER A 2 2.87 18.51 33.11
C SER A 2 2.14 17.20 33.49
N GLU A 3 2.66 16.43 34.44
CA GLU A 3 2.09 15.14 34.81
C GLU A 3 0.71 15.24 35.51
N ASN A 4 0.41 16.34 36.13
CA ASN A 4 -0.86 16.57 36.84
C ASN A 4 -1.85 17.45 36.06
N GLU A 5 -1.54 17.76 34.80
CA GLU A 5 -2.44 18.49 33.90
C GLU A 5 -3.68 17.66 33.61
N ILE A 6 -4.85 18.28 33.72
CA ILE A 6 -6.15 17.65 33.52
C ILE A 6 -6.63 18.00 32.09
N VAL A 7 -7.05 17.01 31.35
CA VAL A 7 -7.66 17.18 30.04
C VAL A 7 -9.11 16.75 30.09
N SER A 8 -9.99 17.54 29.53
CA SER A 8 -11.39 17.19 29.36
C SER A 8 -11.57 16.37 28.07
N ILE A 9 -12.10 15.18 28.21
CA ILE A 9 -12.42 14.29 27.10
C ILE A 9 -13.92 14.41 26.81
N PRO A 10 -14.32 14.76 25.57
CA PRO A 10 -15.72 14.84 25.22
C PRO A 10 -16.43 13.50 25.42
N GLY A 11 -17.59 13.53 26.02
CA GLY A 11 -18.42 12.35 26.23
C GLY A 11 -18.99 11.82 24.91
N LEU A 12 -19.05 10.49 24.77
CA LEU A 12 -19.67 9.83 23.63
C LEU A 12 -21.21 9.88 23.75
N ARG A 13 -21.88 10.16 22.65
CA ARG A 13 -23.37 10.09 22.53
C ARG A 13 -24.11 10.98 23.55
N GLY A 14 -23.67 12.21 23.75
CA GLY A 14 -24.35 13.19 24.63
C GLY A 14 -24.11 12.98 26.11
N ARG A 15 -23.13 12.17 26.51
CA ARG A 15 -22.67 12.09 27.90
C ARG A 15 -21.82 13.31 28.24
N ASP A 16 -21.82 13.67 29.50
CA ASP A 16 -20.98 14.75 30.03
C ASP A 16 -19.49 14.49 29.77
N PRO A 17 -18.70 15.53 29.50
CA PRO A 17 -17.25 15.44 29.39
C PRO A 17 -16.63 14.87 30.67
N LYS A 18 -15.61 14.01 30.49
CA LYS A 18 -14.84 13.46 31.62
C LYS A 18 -13.48 14.10 31.72
N GLU A 19 -13.11 14.46 32.91
CA GLU A 19 -11.78 14.96 33.23
C GLU A 19 -10.83 13.78 33.53
N ILE A 20 -9.67 13.77 32.90
CA ILE A 20 -8.62 12.79 33.15
C ILE A 20 -7.25 13.47 33.21
N SER A 21 -6.38 13.03 34.10
CA SER A 21 -4.99 13.51 34.10
C SER A 21 -4.23 12.97 32.88
N ILE A 22 -3.34 13.79 32.31
CA ILE A 22 -2.48 13.40 31.20
C ILE A 22 -1.71 12.10 31.50
N LYS A 23 -1.27 11.96 32.76
CA LYS A 23 -0.59 10.74 33.23
C LYS A 23 -1.46 9.48 33.07
N ASN A 24 -2.73 9.54 33.44
CA ASN A 24 -3.63 8.40 33.32
C ASN A 24 -4.00 8.14 31.86
N LEU A 25 -4.23 9.20 31.07
CA LEU A 25 -4.46 9.08 29.63
C LEU A 25 -3.28 8.41 28.94
N SER A 26 -2.05 8.83 29.23
CA SER A 26 -0.83 8.23 28.68
C SER A 26 -0.68 6.76 29.04
N LYS A 27 -1.04 6.36 30.27
CA LYS A 27 -1.02 4.95 30.68
C LYS A 27 -2.01 4.11 29.88
N ILE A 28 -3.23 4.63 29.66
CA ILE A 28 -4.26 3.94 28.87
C ILE A 28 -3.81 3.78 27.42
N ILE A 29 -3.29 4.86 26.81
CA ILE A 29 -2.77 4.81 25.44
C ILE A 29 -1.62 3.80 25.33
N LYS A 30 -0.66 3.86 26.26
CA LYS A 30 0.47 2.94 26.29
C LYS A 30 0.02 1.48 26.38
N ALA A 31 -0.89 1.16 27.30
CA ALA A 31 -1.40 -0.21 27.47
C ALA A 31 -2.06 -0.73 26.18
N ARG A 32 -2.83 0.13 25.50
CA ARG A 32 -3.46 -0.25 24.22
C ARG A 32 -2.45 -0.45 23.09
N LEU A 33 -1.44 0.39 23.03
CA LEU A 33 -0.36 0.24 22.06
C LEU A 33 0.47 -1.02 22.30
N GLU A 34 0.76 -1.35 23.56
CA GLU A 34 1.46 -2.58 23.91
C GLU A 34 0.67 -3.82 23.51
N GLU A 35 -0.64 -3.84 23.69
CA GLU A 35 -1.51 -4.92 23.26
C GLU A 35 -1.44 -5.12 21.74
N ILE A 36 -1.65 -4.03 20.97
CA ILE A 36 -1.60 -4.07 19.50
C ILE A 36 -0.23 -4.53 19.01
N LEU A 37 0.85 -4.00 19.56
CA LEU A 37 2.21 -4.34 19.14
C LEU A 37 2.60 -5.78 19.50
N LYS A 38 2.09 -6.33 20.62
CA LYS A 38 2.25 -7.74 20.97
C LYS A 38 1.54 -8.66 19.99
N ASP A 39 0.33 -8.30 19.58
CA ASP A 39 -0.41 -9.06 18.57
C ASP A 39 0.31 -9.04 17.22
N ILE A 40 0.77 -7.87 16.77
CA ILE A 40 1.58 -7.77 15.54
C ILE A 40 2.85 -8.62 15.65
N ASN A 41 3.57 -8.55 16.77
CA ASN A 41 4.79 -9.33 16.98
C ASN A 41 4.51 -10.84 16.93
N ARG A 42 3.38 -11.29 17.44
CA ARG A 42 2.95 -12.69 17.33
C ARG A 42 2.77 -13.11 15.88
N GLU A 43 2.06 -12.32 15.07
CA GLU A 43 1.87 -12.62 13.64
C GLU A 43 3.20 -12.62 12.86
N VAL A 44 4.07 -11.65 13.14
CA VAL A 44 5.41 -11.58 12.54
C VAL A 44 6.23 -12.83 12.85
N ARG A 45 6.18 -13.31 14.09
CA ARG A 45 6.88 -14.55 14.49
C ARG A 45 6.31 -15.77 13.79
N ILE A 46 5.00 -15.94 13.76
CA ILE A 46 4.34 -17.04 13.05
C ILE A 46 4.76 -17.06 11.57
N TYR A 47 4.77 -15.90 10.92
CA TYR A 47 5.21 -15.78 9.53
C TYR A 47 6.68 -16.15 9.34
N SER A 48 7.57 -15.69 10.23
CA SER A 48 9.01 -15.97 10.17
C SER A 48 9.31 -17.46 10.42
N ASP A 49 8.55 -18.11 11.29
CA ASP A 49 8.76 -19.53 11.65
C ASP A 49 8.29 -20.49 10.54
N GLN A 50 7.42 -20.05 9.63
CA GLN A 50 6.92 -20.86 8.51
C GLN A 50 8.00 -21.20 7.47
N SER A 51 9.07 -20.40 7.35
CA SER A 51 10.17 -20.66 6.41
C SER A 51 11.40 -19.83 6.77
N GLU A 52 12.59 -20.40 6.63
CA GLU A 52 13.86 -19.66 6.76
C GLU A 52 13.96 -18.48 5.76
N LYS A 53 13.26 -18.56 4.63
CA LYS A 53 13.21 -17.49 3.61
C LYS A 53 12.38 -16.28 4.04
N ASN A 54 11.53 -16.44 5.06
CA ASN A 54 10.62 -15.39 5.53
C ASN A 54 11.25 -14.45 6.58
N LYS A 55 12.57 -14.42 6.69
CA LYS A 55 13.26 -13.52 7.62
C LYS A 55 13.00 -12.06 7.25
N LEU A 56 12.32 -11.32 8.14
CA LEU A 56 11.99 -9.90 7.96
C LEU A 56 13.16 -9.01 8.40
N ILE A 57 14.20 -8.93 7.57
CA ILE A 57 15.44 -8.19 7.86
C ILE A 57 15.21 -6.67 7.82
N GLY A 58 14.25 -6.20 7.03
CA GLY A 58 13.96 -4.76 6.84
C GLY A 58 13.34 -4.05 8.04
N GLY A 59 12.96 -4.77 9.09
CA GLY A 59 12.33 -4.21 10.27
C GLY A 59 10.87 -3.80 10.04
N ILE A 60 10.37 -2.86 10.85
CA ILE A 60 8.98 -2.42 10.86
C ILE A 60 8.88 -0.97 10.38
N VAL A 61 7.99 -0.71 9.44
CA VAL A 61 7.66 0.63 8.98
C VAL A 61 6.32 1.04 9.58
N LEU A 62 6.33 2.12 10.37
CA LEU A 62 5.15 2.69 11.00
C LEU A 62 4.63 3.85 10.14
N THR A 63 3.36 3.82 9.79
CA THR A 63 2.71 4.88 9.02
C THR A 63 1.32 5.20 9.53
N GLY A 64 0.63 6.15 8.91
CA GLY A 64 -0.68 6.61 9.36
C GLY A 64 -0.60 7.58 10.54
N GLY A 65 -1.75 8.00 11.05
CA GLY A 65 -1.85 8.98 12.15
C GLY A 65 -1.20 8.51 13.46
N GLY A 66 -1.30 7.22 13.77
CA GLY A 66 -0.71 6.62 14.96
C GLY A 66 0.82 6.70 15.01
N SER A 67 1.48 6.74 13.87
CA SER A 67 2.93 6.87 13.79
C SER A 67 3.48 8.20 14.29
N LYS A 68 2.60 9.21 14.44
CA LYS A 68 2.94 10.53 15.01
C LYS A 68 2.93 10.57 16.54
N LEU A 69 2.51 9.49 17.19
CA LEU A 69 2.57 9.41 18.65
C LEU A 69 4.02 9.47 19.13
N LYS A 70 4.24 10.29 20.14
CA LYS A 70 5.57 10.46 20.73
C LYS A 70 6.09 9.12 21.26
N HIS A 71 7.33 8.79 20.94
CA HIS A 71 8.01 7.55 21.37
C HIS A 71 7.42 6.24 20.84
N ILE A 72 6.52 6.25 19.85
CA ILE A 72 5.94 5.02 19.27
C ILE A 72 7.01 4.13 18.66
N LYS A 73 8.03 4.73 18.01
CA LYS A 73 9.15 3.99 17.41
C LYS A 73 9.88 3.16 18.47
N GLN A 74 10.29 3.81 19.59
CA GLN A 74 11.00 3.14 20.67
C GLN A 74 10.16 2.04 21.33
N LEU A 75 8.87 2.28 21.50
CA LEU A 75 7.94 1.28 22.04
C LEU A 75 7.84 0.05 21.10
N THR A 76 7.77 0.28 19.79
CA THR A 76 7.74 -0.78 18.80
C THR A 76 9.01 -1.61 18.83
N GLU A 77 10.17 -0.97 18.81
CA GLU A 77 11.48 -1.63 18.88
C GLU A 77 11.62 -2.45 20.17
N PHE A 78 11.16 -1.88 21.29
CA PHE A 78 11.20 -2.57 22.59
C PHE A 78 10.35 -3.83 22.64
N ILE A 79 9.14 -3.80 22.08
CA ILE A 79 8.19 -4.94 22.14
C ILE A 79 8.54 -6.01 21.12
N THR A 80 8.94 -5.60 19.91
CA THR A 80 9.14 -6.54 18.79
C THR A 80 10.56 -7.07 18.69
N GLY A 81 11.52 -6.34 19.27
CA GLY A 81 12.96 -6.62 19.09
C GLY A 81 13.48 -6.31 17.69
N MET A 82 12.67 -5.68 16.84
CA MET A 82 13.03 -5.33 15.46
C MET A 82 13.23 -3.82 15.34
N SER A 83 14.14 -3.39 14.44
CA SER A 83 14.25 -1.95 14.14
C SER A 83 12.96 -1.41 13.56
N ALA A 84 12.61 -0.17 13.93
CA ALA A 84 11.43 0.50 13.43
C ALA A 84 11.76 1.86 12.84
N ARG A 85 11.07 2.27 11.77
CA ARG A 85 11.15 3.60 11.19
C ARG A 85 9.76 4.18 10.91
N ILE A 86 9.67 5.48 10.82
CA ILE A 86 8.46 6.14 10.34
C ILE A 86 8.52 6.15 8.81
N GLY A 87 7.45 5.70 8.15
CA GLY A 87 7.28 5.74 6.71
C GLY A 87 6.59 7.01 6.28
N PHE A 88 7.15 7.69 5.31
CA PHE A 88 6.60 8.89 4.70
C PHE A 88 6.05 8.54 3.31
N SER A 89 5.05 9.28 2.84
CA SER A 89 4.37 9.00 1.57
C SER A 89 5.05 9.57 0.34
N ASN A 90 6.18 10.27 0.49
CA ASN A 90 6.86 10.99 -0.58
C ASN A 90 8.05 10.25 -1.22
N GLU A 91 8.42 9.07 -0.73
CA GLU A 91 9.64 8.36 -1.16
C GLU A 91 9.64 7.99 -2.66
N HIS A 92 8.47 7.93 -3.32
CA HIS A 92 8.31 7.56 -4.73
C HIS A 92 7.56 8.62 -5.56
N LEU A 93 7.44 9.84 -5.04
CA LEU A 93 6.73 10.92 -5.72
C LEU A 93 7.71 11.87 -6.42
N SER A 94 7.30 12.40 -7.58
CA SER A 94 8.07 13.37 -8.33
C SER A 94 8.20 14.71 -7.60
N SER A 95 9.20 15.53 -8.00
CA SER A 95 9.37 16.87 -7.48
C SER A 95 8.14 17.75 -7.74
N GLY A 96 7.75 18.59 -6.78
CA GLY A 96 6.57 19.47 -6.87
C GLY A 96 5.36 18.97 -6.10
N PHE A 97 5.50 17.85 -5.39
CA PHE A 97 4.46 17.34 -4.54
C PHE A 97 4.25 18.23 -3.29
N PRO A 98 3.01 18.56 -2.90
CA PRO A 98 2.73 19.36 -1.70
C PRO A 98 3.32 18.74 -0.45
N GLU A 99 4.08 19.52 0.33
CA GLU A 99 4.82 19.03 1.50
C GLU A 99 3.87 18.44 2.57
N GLU A 100 2.64 18.96 2.68
CA GLU A 100 1.63 18.46 3.60
C GLU A 100 1.29 16.97 3.35
N LEU A 101 1.29 16.56 2.09
CA LEU A 101 1.00 15.17 1.70
C LEU A 101 2.15 14.21 2.00
N SER A 102 3.34 14.71 2.33
CA SER A 102 4.47 13.89 2.80
C SER A 102 4.22 13.26 4.17
N SER A 103 3.24 13.78 4.91
CA SER A 103 2.92 13.28 6.25
C SER A 103 2.47 11.81 6.22
N PRO A 104 2.92 10.97 7.19
CA PRO A 104 2.48 9.58 7.31
C PRO A 104 0.96 9.39 7.35
N ILE A 105 0.20 10.42 7.73
CA ILE A 105 -1.28 10.39 7.76
C ILE A 105 -1.86 10.08 6.38
N TYR A 106 -1.24 10.57 5.32
CA TYR A 106 -1.73 10.43 3.95
C TYR A 106 -1.19 9.21 3.22
N ALA A 107 -0.34 8.40 3.85
CA ALA A 107 0.32 7.27 3.19
C ALA A 107 -0.67 6.30 2.51
N THR A 108 -1.81 6.00 3.15
CA THR A 108 -2.84 5.14 2.56
C THR A 108 -3.49 5.79 1.35
N ALA A 109 -3.85 7.07 1.42
CA ALA A 109 -4.49 7.78 0.32
C ALA A 109 -3.55 7.89 -0.89
N VAL A 110 -2.29 8.27 -0.65
CA VAL A 110 -1.27 8.35 -1.70
C VAL A 110 -1.01 6.97 -2.32
N GLY A 111 -0.89 5.92 -1.51
CA GLY A 111 -0.68 4.57 -1.99
C GLY A 111 -1.84 4.04 -2.85
N LEU A 112 -3.09 4.36 -2.51
CA LEU A 112 -4.25 4.01 -3.32
C LEU A 112 -4.25 4.73 -4.68
N VAL A 113 -3.86 6.00 -4.72
CA VAL A 113 -3.75 6.75 -5.98
C VAL A 113 -2.65 6.17 -6.86
N LEU A 114 -1.46 5.92 -6.32
CA LEU A 114 -0.34 5.33 -7.05
C LEU A 114 -0.71 3.96 -7.63
N ARG A 115 -1.32 3.11 -6.82
CA ARG A 115 -1.77 1.79 -7.28
C ARG A 115 -2.76 1.87 -8.44
N ASN A 116 -3.70 2.82 -8.39
CA ASN A 116 -4.66 3.03 -9.48
C ASN A 116 -3.97 3.48 -10.78
N ILE A 117 -2.96 4.35 -10.68
CA ILE A 117 -2.18 4.79 -11.84
C ILE A 117 -1.45 3.59 -12.45
N ASP A 118 -0.77 2.77 -11.66
CA ASP A 118 -0.07 1.56 -12.13
C ASP A 118 -1.03 0.55 -12.80
N GLU A 119 -2.24 0.37 -12.25
CA GLU A 119 -3.26 -0.49 -12.84
C GLU A 119 -3.82 0.08 -14.15
N MET A 120 -3.95 1.39 -14.28
CA MET A 120 -4.37 2.05 -15.52
C MET A 120 -3.30 1.92 -16.60
N ASP A 121 -2.03 2.15 -16.27
CA ASP A 121 -0.92 2.02 -17.20
C ASP A 121 -0.77 0.55 -17.67
N SER A 122 -0.86 -0.41 -16.79
CA SER A 122 -0.78 -1.83 -17.13
C SER A 122 -1.93 -2.26 -18.07
N ASN A 123 -3.14 -1.79 -17.83
CA ASN A 123 -4.28 -2.07 -18.71
C ASN A 123 -4.16 -1.38 -20.07
N PHE A 124 -3.54 -0.19 -20.14
CA PHE A 124 -3.31 0.51 -21.40
C PHE A 124 -2.32 -0.25 -22.29
N PHE A 125 -1.22 -0.75 -21.74
CA PHE A 125 -0.24 -1.55 -22.48
C PHE A 125 -0.79 -2.93 -22.90
N HIS A 126 -1.65 -3.56 -22.09
CA HIS A 126 -2.29 -4.83 -22.45
C HIS A 126 -3.35 -4.69 -23.54
N THR A 127 -4.05 -3.55 -23.64
CA THR A 127 -4.99 -3.30 -24.75
C THR A 127 -4.27 -3.10 -26.07
N ASP A 128 -3.09 -2.49 -26.08
CA ASP A 128 -2.30 -2.32 -27.31
C ASP A 128 -1.75 -3.66 -27.85
N GLU A 129 -1.29 -4.56 -26.99
CA GLU A 129 -0.85 -5.89 -27.42
C GLU A 129 -2.00 -6.78 -27.93
N ALA A 130 -3.17 -6.72 -27.31
CA ALA A 130 -4.36 -7.43 -27.76
C ALA A 130 -4.87 -6.88 -29.11
N SER A 131 -4.85 -5.56 -29.30
CA SER A 131 -5.21 -4.90 -30.55
C SER A 131 -4.24 -5.22 -31.68
N GLN A 132 -2.92 -5.24 -31.41
CA GLN A 132 -1.92 -5.62 -32.39
C GLN A 132 -2.00 -7.11 -32.80
N LYS A 133 -2.26 -8.03 -31.86
CA LYS A 133 -2.46 -9.45 -32.16
C LYS A 133 -3.69 -9.69 -33.03
N THR A 134 -4.80 -9.00 -32.74
CA THR A 134 -6.04 -9.12 -33.50
C THR A 134 -5.89 -8.55 -34.92
N SER A 135 -5.24 -7.38 -35.05
CA SER A 135 -4.97 -6.76 -36.35
C SER A 135 -4.06 -7.63 -37.23
N LYS A 136 -2.98 -8.20 -36.66
CA LYS A 136 -2.06 -9.08 -37.38
C LYS A 136 -2.73 -10.37 -37.81
N SER A 137 -3.56 -10.98 -36.97
CA SER A 137 -4.33 -12.18 -37.27
C SER A 137 -5.36 -11.95 -38.40
N ILE A 138 -6.03 -10.81 -38.45
CA ILE A 138 -7.00 -10.47 -39.51
C ILE A 138 -6.27 -10.22 -40.82
N PHE A 139 -5.13 -9.54 -40.81
CA PHE A 139 -4.34 -9.26 -41.99
C PHE A 139 -3.73 -10.54 -42.61
N ASP A 140 -3.20 -11.43 -41.75
CA ASP A 140 -2.64 -12.73 -42.20
C ASP A 140 -3.73 -13.64 -42.81
N LYS A 141 -4.94 -13.62 -42.27
CA LYS A 141 -6.07 -14.37 -42.79
C LYS A 141 -6.53 -13.82 -44.15
N TRP A 142 -6.63 -12.50 -44.29
CA TRP A 142 -7.03 -11.83 -45.53
C TRP A 142 -6.00 -12.02 -46.63
N THR A 143 -4.71 -11.93 -46.35
CA THR A 143 -3.63 -12.18 -47.30
C THR A 143 -3.55 -13.65 -47.74
N GLY A 144 -3.83 -14.60 -46.82
CA GLY A 144 -3.92 -16.02 -47.12
C GLY A 144 -5.08 -16.34 -48.07
N ASP A 145 -6.24 -15.76 -47.83
CA ASP A 145 -7.43 -15.95 -48.70
C ASP A 145 -7.22 -15.32 -50.09
N LEU A 146 -6.58 -14.14 -50.17
CA LEU A 146 -6.26 -13.50 -51.46
C LEU A 146 -5.26 -14.30 -52.31
N LEU A 147 -4.22 -14.81 -51.70
CA LEU A 147 -3.22 -15.63 -52.35
C LEU A 147 -3.81 -16.98 -52.82
N GLY A 148 -4.70 -17.58 -52.05
CA GLY A 148 -5.44 -18.79 -52.42
C GLY A 148 -6.35 -18.56 -53.63
N TRP A 149 -7.05 -17.43 -53.71
CA TRP A 149 -7.89 -17.04 -54.83
C TRP A 149 -7.06 -16.84 -56.12
N LEU A 150 -5.95 -16.08 -56.04
CA LEU A 150 -5.04 -15.85 -57.17
C LEU A 150 -4.40 -17.15 -57.72
N ALA A 151 -4.07 -18.10 -56.84
CA ALA A 151 -3.52 -19.40 -57.24
C ALA A 151 -4.57 -20.24 -57.97
N ASN A 152 -5.84 -20.15 -57.59
CA ASN A 152 -6.95 -20.90 -58.23
C ASN A 152 -7.33 -20.34 -59.62
N GLU A 153 -7.23 -19.00 -59.78
CA GLU A 153 -7.49 -18.33 -61.06
C GLU A 153 -6.42 -18.67 -62.13
N LYS A 154 -5.17 -18.86 -61.69
CA LYS A 154 -4.08 -19.28 -62.57
C LYS A 154 -4.22 -20.69 -63.06
N ASN A 155 -4.86 -21.59 -62.33
CA ASN A 155 -5.13 -22.98 -62.76
C ASN A 155 -6.35 -23.13 -63.72
N ASN A 156 -7.28 -22.17 -63.68
CA ASN A 156 -8.46 -22.19 -64.58
C ASN A 156 -8.20 -21.59 -65.95
N ASN A 157 -7.09 -20.88 -66.18
CA ASN A 157 -6.74 -20.28 -67.47
C ASN A 157 -5.77 -21.14 -68.31
N THR A 158 -5.50 -22.41 -67.93
CA THR A 158 -4.56 -23.30 -68.60
C THR A 158 -5.24 -24.57 -69.20
N ASN A 159 -6.57 -24.56 -69.37
CA ASN A 159 -7.32 -25.58 -70.11
C ASN A 159 -8.04 -24.99 -71.27
#